data_a8e9218d6ac042185ad95fc688ca7524
#
_entry.id   a8e9218d6ac042185ad95fc688ca7524
#
_cell.length_a   1.000
_cell.length_b   1.000
_cell.length_c   1.000
_cell.angle_alpha   90.00
_cell.angle_beta   90.00
_cell.angle_gamma   90.00
#
_symmetry.space_group_name_H-M   'P 1'
#
loop_
_entity.id
_entity.type
_entity.pdbx_description
1 polymer ?
#
loop_
_entity_poly.entity_id
_entity_poly.type
_entity_poly.pdbx_seq_one_letter_code
_entity_poly.pdbx_strand_id
1 'polypeptide(L)'
;RNHYQLARLEKARDTKHVEQMLQILRSTNLRPDQNIFLYYALGKELEDLERWDDAFYHYKLGGDAVASVADYDVQTDLRIVDTVIETCNEEWMAAGADTASTDPDEKTPIFIVGLPRTGTTLTERIIASHSRVESVGETEFVQMVIRRESGVQSVEKMTPEMIEVMAEKDIDLIAEGYLDAVHYKLGDEPMFIDKLPFNYLHLGFIAKAFPHARIVYLKRNPMDSCFALYKQVFTWPYKYSYRLDTLGQYY
;
A
#
# COMPACT_ATOMS: atom_id res chain seq x y z
N ARG A 1 -11.46 -9.91 -17.35
CA ARG A 1 -11.67 -8.89 -16.34
C ARG A 1 -13.09 -8.90 -15.76
N ASN A 2 -14.14 -9.03 -16.58
CA ASN A 2 -15.53 -9.02 -16.13
C ASN A 2 -15.84 -10.14 -15.11
N HIS A 3 -15.38 -11.37 -15.34
CA HIS A 3 -15.53 -12.48 -14.39
C HIS A 3 -14.91 -12.17 -13.02
N TYR A 4 -13.75 -11.51 -12.99
CA TYR A 4 -13.10 -11.09 -11.74
C TYR A 4 -13.94 -10.05 -10.97
N GLN A 5 -14.54 -9.10 -11.69
CA GLN A 5 -15.43 -8.13 -11.03
C GLN A 5 -16.68 -8.83 -10.51
N LEU A 6 -17.29 -9.71 -11.30
CA LEU A 6 -18.48 -10.47 -10.90
C LEU A 6 -18.20 -11.32 -9.65
N ALA A 7 -17.09 -12.07 -9.64
CA ALA A 7 -16.69 -12.88 -8.49
C ALA A 7 -16.51 -12.08 -7.19
N ARG A 8 -16.22 -10.79 -7.26
CA ARG A 8 -16.03 -9.90 -6.09
C ARG A 8 -17.31 -9.25 -5.57
N LEU A 9 -18.39 -9.26 -6.36
CA LEU A 9 -19.65 -8.62 -5.97
C LEU A 9 -20.39 -9.40 -4.88
N GLU A 10 -20.33 -10.73 -4.94
CA GLU A 10 -21.03 -11.58 -3.99
C GLU A 10 -20.26 -12.88 -3.70
N LYS A 11 -20.68 -13.57 -2.64
CA LYS A 11 -20.13 -14.88 -2.29
C LYS A 11 -20.71 -15.95 -3.22
N ALA A 12 -19.85 -16.76 -3.86
CA ALA A 12 -20.29 -17.89 -4.66
C ALA A 12 -21.05 -18.92 -3.80
N ARG A 13 -22.16 -19.44 -4.35
CA ARG A 13 -23.04 -20.41 -3.67
C ARG A 13 -23.13 -21.74 -4.41
N ASP A 14 -22.74 -21.79 -5.68
CA ASP A 14 -22.70 -22.99 -6.51
C ASP A 14 -21.50 -22.91 -7.48
N THR A 15 -21.29 -23.98 -8.25
CA THR A 15 -20.14 -24.11 -9.18
C THR A 15 -20.38 -23.57 -10.58
N LYS A 16 -21.59 -23.05 -10.88
CA LYS A 16 -21.94 -22.68 -12.27
C LYS A 16 -20.98 -21.68 -12.90
N HIS A 17 -20.65 -20.62 -12.16
CA HIS A 17 -19.74 -19.60 -12.67
C HIS A 17 -18.28 -20.10 -12.71
N VAL A 18 -17.89 -20.95 -11.77
CA VAL A 18 -16.60 -21.68 -11.81
C VAL A 18 -16.49 -22.52 -13.08
N GLU A 19 -17.54 -23.30 -13.42
CA GLU A 19 -17.57 -24.14 -14.61
C GLU A 19 -17.48 -23.31 -15.91
N GLN A 20 -18.19 -22.17 -15.97
CA GLN A 20 -18.07 -21.24 -17.10
C GLN A 20 -16.64 -20.71 -17.26
N MET A 21 -16.00 -20.29 -16.18
CA MET A 21 -14.62 -19.81 -16.21
C MET A 21 -13.63 -20.89 -16.62
N LEU A 22 -13.79 -22.12 -16.12
CA LEU A 22 -12.99 -23.27 -16.53
C LEU A 22 -13.18 -23.62 -18.00
N GLN A 23 -14.41 -23.52 -18.52
CA GLN A 23 -14.70 -23.73 -19.94
C GLN A 23 -13.97 -22.68 -20.80
N ILE A 24 -13.95 -21.42 -20.40
CA ILE A 24 -13.21 -20.36 -21.08
C ILE A 24 -11.72 -20.72 -21.14
N LEU A 25 -11.11 -21.10 -20.01
CA LEU A 25 -9.69 -21.51 -20.00
C LEU A 25 -9.38 -22.66 -20.93
N ARG A 26 -10.31 -23.63 -21.06
CA ARG A 26 -10.13 -24.80 -21.96
C ARG A 26 -10.36 -24.49 -23.44
N SER A 27 -11.26 -23.54 -23.71
CA SER A 27 -11.67 -23.20 -25.08
C SER A 27 -10.80 -22.13 -25.74
N THR A 28 -9.99 -21.41 -24.93
CA THR A 28 -9.13 -20.34 -25.41
C THR A 28 -7.66 -20.76 -25.32
N ASN A 29 -6.89 -20.48 -26.36
CA ASN A 29 -5.44 -20.71 -26.36
C ASN A 29 -4.71 -19.40 -25.99
N LEU A 30 -5.11 -18.77 -24.86
CA LEU A 30 -4.52 -17.54 -24.37
C LEU A 30 -3.26 -17.86 -23.55
N ARG A 31 -2.29 -16.95 -23.61
CA ARG A 31 -1.11 -17.03 -22.74
C ARG A 31 -1.51 -16.84 -21.27
N PRO A 32 -0.72 -17.36 -20.30
CA PRO A 32 -1.03 -17.25 -18.88
C PRO A 32 -1.27 -15.79 -18.42
N ASP A 33 -0.47 -14.83 -18.90
CA ASP A 33 -0.59 -13.41 -18.59
C ASP A 33 -1.92 -12.78 -19.03
N GLN A 34 -2.57 -13.34 -20.05
CA GLN A 34 -3.89 -12.90 -20.50
C GLN A 34 -5.04 -13.46 -19.63
N ASN A 35 -4.76 -14.48 -18.82
CA ASN A 35 -5.73 -15.15 -17.95
C ASN A 35 -5.65 -14.75 -16.49
N ILE A 36 -4.79 -13.82 -16.10
CA ILE A 36 -4.55 -13.39 -14.70
C ILE A 36 -5.87 -13.17 -13.95
N PHE A 37 -6.73 -12.30 -14.45
CA PHE A 37 -8.00 -12.00 -13.80
C PHE A 37 -8.94 -13.21 -13.69
N LEU A 38 -8.84 -14.15 -14.62
CA LEU A 38 -9.66 -15.35 -14.61
C LEU A 38 -9.16 -16.34 -13.54
N TYR A 39 -7.85 -16.48 -13.39
CA TYR A 39 -7.26 -17.28 -12.32
C TYR A 39 -7.62 -16.75 -10.93
N TYR A 40 -7.53 -15.44 -10.70
CA TYR A 40 -7.91 -14.85 -9.42
C TYR A 40 -9.42 -14.92 -9.17
N ALA A 41 -10.26 -14.84 -10.21
CA ALA A 41 -11.70 -15.04 -10.09
C ALA A 41 -12.03 -16.48 -9.66
N LEU A 42 -11.39 -17.47 -10.30
CA LEU A 42 -11.50 -18.88 -9.94
C LEU A 42 -11.05 -19.13 -8.50
N GLY A 43 -9.87 -18.60 -8.12
CA GLY A 43 -9.36 -18.71 -6.76
C GLY A 43 -10.37 -18.19 -5.74
N LYS A 44 -10.95 -17.01 -5.97
CA LYS A 44 -11.94 -16.39 -5.07
C LYS A 44 -13.22 -17.21 -4.94
N GLU A 45 -13.80 -17.67 -6.03
CA GLU A 45 -15.05 -18.43 -5.96
C GLU A 45 -14.86 -19.84 -5.41
N LEU A 46 -13.74 -20.48 -5.70
CA LEU A 46 -13.38 -21.76 -5.11
C LEU A 46 -13.12 -21.64 -3.59
N GLU A 47 -12.51 -20.52 -3.15
CA GLU A 47 -12.39 -20.18 -1.73
C GLU A 47 -13.77 -20.02 -1.06
N ASP A 48 -14.70 -19.33 -1.69
CA ASP A 48 -16.07 -19.18 -1.21
C ASP A 48 -16.81 -20.51 -1.05
N LEU A 49 -16.51 -21.48 -1.93
CA LEU A 49 -17.05 -22.83 -1.93
C LEU A 49 -16.26 -23.80 -1.04
N GLU A 50 -15.30 -23.27 -0.23
CA GLU A 50 -14.44 -24.03 0.69
C GLU A 50 -13.57 -25.10 -0.02
N ARG A 51 -13.31 -24.94 -1.31
CA ARG A 51 -12.41 -25.78 -2.11
C ARG A 51 -10.99 -25.20 -2.06
N TRP A 52 -10.38 -25.32 -0.88
CA TRP A 52 -9.14 -24.60 -0.52
C TRP A 52 -7.96 -24.93 -1.42
N ASP A 53 -7.72 -26.20 -1.74
CA ASP A 53 -6.60 -26.63 -2.59
C ASP A 53 -6.76 -26.12 -4.00
N ASP A 54 -7.96 -26.21 -4.55
CA ASP A 54 -8.27 -25.70 -5.91
C ASP A 54 -8.17 -24.16 -5.93
N ALA A 55 -8.63 -23.49 -4.88
CA ALA A 55 -8.51 -22.03 -4.75
C ALA A 55 -7.04 -21.60 -4.75
N PHE A 56 -6.21 -22.23 -3.93
CA PHE A 56 -4.78 -21.95 -3.84
C PHE A 56 -4.08 -22.23 -5.16
N TYR A 57 -4.41 -23.34 -5.83
CA TYR A 57 -3.87 -23.68 -7.15
C TYR A 57 -4.12 -22.54 -8.17
N HIS A 58 -5.35 -22.02 -8.22
CA HIS A 58 -5.68 -20.95 -9.16
C HIS A 58 -5.06 -19.59 -8.76
N TYR A 59 -4.98 -19.26 -7.48
CA TYR A 59 -4.22 -18.10 -7.03
C TYR A 59 -2.74 -18.20 -7.42
N LYS A 60 -2.15 -19.40 -7.28
CA LYS A 60 -0.77 -19.64 -7.71
C LYS A 60 -0.59 -19.45 -9.22
N LEU A 61 -1.48 -19.97 -10.03
CA LEU A 61 -1.44 -19.74 -11.50
C LEU A 61 -1.53 -18.24 -11.82
N GLY A 62 -2.38 -17.50 -11.11
CA GLY A 62 -2.52 -16.06 -11.26
C GLY A 62 -1.26 -15.30 -10.87
N GLY A 63 -0.67 -15.62 -9.72
CA GLY A 63 0.57 -15.02 -9.25
C GLY A 63 1.75 -15.32 -10.18
N ASP A 64 1.94 -16.59 -10.58
CA ASP A 64 2.98 -17.01 -11.52
C ASP A 64 2.82 -16.29 -12.88
N ALA A 65 1.59 -16.10 -13.34
CA ALA A 65 1.30 -15.39 -14.59
C ALA A 65 1.69 -13.91 -14.51
N VAL A 66 1.41 -13.22 -13.38
CA VAL A 66 1.87 -11.85 -13.17
C VAL A 66 3.39 -11.80 -13.09
N ALA A 67 4.00 -12.68 -12.29
CA ALA A 67 5.45 -12.72 -12.10
C ALA A 67 6.21 -12.98 -13.41
N SER A 68 5.62 -13.74 -14.33
CA SER A 68 6.24 -14.04 -15.64
C SER A 68 6.42 -12.83 -16.56
N VAL A 69 5.65 -11.76 -16.34
CA VAL A 69 5.69 -10.53 -17.14
C VAL A 69 6.13 -9.30 -16.33
N ALA A 70 6.21 -9.44 -15.01
CA ALA A 70 6.72 -8.39 -14.13
C ALA A 70 8.24 -8.52 -14.00
N ASP A 71 8.97 -7.51 -14.45
CA ASP A 71 10.37 -7.35 -14.09
C ASP A 71 10.44 -6.85 -12.64
N TYR A 72 10.75 -7.76 -11.70
CA TYR A 72 10.75 -7.47 -10.28
C TYR A 72 11.84 -8.23 -9.53
N ASP A 73 12.65 -7.48 -8.79
CA ASP A 73 13.63 -7.98 -7.85
C ASP A 73 13.32 -7.43 -6.44
N VAL A 74 13.01 -8.31 -5.50
CA VAL A 74 12.70 -7.95 -4.11
C VAL A 74 13.87 -7.23 -3.43
N GLN A 75 15.11 -7.49 -3.84
CA GLN A 75 16.28 -6.81 -3.31
C GLN A 75 16.26 -5.31 -3.54
N THR A 76 15.54 -4.85 -4.57
CA THR A 76 15.33 -3.41 -4.81
C THR A 76 14.49 -2.78 -3.71
N ASP A 77 13.38 -3.43 -3.33
CA ASP A 77 12.53 -2.94 -2.24
C ASP A 77 13.23 -3.06 -0.88
N LEU A 78 13.97 -4.14 -0.63
CA LEU A 78 14.73 -4.32 0.61
C LEU A 78 15.79 -3.22 0.78
N ARG A 79 16.51 -2.87 -0.29
CA ARG A 79 17.46 -1.73 -0.24
C ARG A 79 16.79 -0.41 0.10
N ILE A 80 15.55 -0.17 -0.37
CA ILE A 80 14.79 1.02 0.03
C ILE A 80 14.53 1.01 1.53
N VAL A 81 14.07 -0.12 2.08
CA VAL A 81 13.82 -0.27 3.52
C VAL A 81 15.11 -0.06 4.33
N ASP A 82 16.21 -0.71 3.93
CA ASP A 82 17.51 -0.58 4.59
C ASP A 82 17.96 0.89 4.57
N THR A 83 17.85 1.57 3.43
CA THR A 83 18.22 3.00 3.32
C THR A 83 17.35 3.88 4.22
N VAL A 84 16.05 3.61 4.33
CA VAL A 84 15.17 4.35 5.26
C VAL A 84 15.64 4.17 6.71
N ILE A 85 15.97 2.94 7.10
CA ILE A 85 16.43 2.62 8.47
C ILE A 85 17.78 3.30 8.76
N GLU A 86 18.71 3.22 7.83
CA GLU A 86 20.06 3.80 7.97
C GLU A 86 20.02 5.32 8.02
N THR A 87 19.17 5.94 7.19
CA THR A 87 19.07 7.39 7.03
C THR A 87 18.23 8.02 8.16
N CYS A 88 17.05 7.47 8.44
CA CYS A 88 16.15 8.01 9.46
C CYS A 88 16.48 7.46 10.86
N ASN A 89 17.75 7.43 11.20
CA ASN A 89 18.25 6.95 12.49
C ASN A 89 18.02 7.95 13.63
N GLU A 90 18.40 7.57 14.86
CA GLU A 90 18.17 8.38 16.05
C GLU A 90 18.86 9.76 15.98
N GLU A 91 20.10 9.82 15.45
CA GLU A 91 20.85 11.05 15.28
C GLU A 91 20.15 12.01 14.30
N TRP A 92 19.73 11.49 13.16
CA TRP A 92 18.99 12.27 12.16
C TRP A 92 17.65 12.76 12.71
N MET A 93 16.93 11.93 13.47
CA MET A 93 15.64 12.31 14.09
C MET A 93 15.82 13.39 15.18
N ALA A 94 16.92 13.35 15.93
CA ALA A 94 17.19 14.34 16.97
C ALA A 94 17.67 15.70 16.41
N ALA A 95 18.30 15.70 15.23
CA ALA A 95 18.76 16.92 14.58
C ALA A 95 17.55 17.79 14.14
N GLY A 96 17.43 19.02 14.64
CA GLY A 96 16.37 19.97 14.26
C GLY A 96 15.02 19.77 14.98
N ALA A 97 15.01 19.06 16.11
CA ALA A 97 13.79 18.81 16.89
C ALA A 97 13.12 20.07 17.49
N ASP A 98 13.77 21.23 17.43
CA ASP A 98 13.28 22.49 18.02
C ASP A 98 12.32 23.30 17.09
N THR A 99 12.01 22.81 15.88
CA THR A 99 11.22 23.55 14.88
C THR A 99 9.73 23.20 14.86
N ALA A 100 9.23 22.44 15.84
CA ALA A 100 7.81 22.11 15.90
C ALA A 100 6.95 23.38 15.96
N SER A 101 6.06 23.55 14.98
CA SER A 101 5.05 24.61 15.00
C SER A 101 4.25 24.55 16.29
N THR A 102 4.08 25.70 16.93
CA THR A 102 3.25 25.86 18.14
C THR A 102 1.92 26.55 17.81
N ASP A 103 1.55 26.62 16.54
CA ASP A 103 0.31 27.23 16.10
C ASP A 103 -0.89 26.41 16.63
N PRO A 104 -1.71 26.98 17.54
CA PRO A 104 -2.87 26.29 18.11
C PRO A 104 -3.98 26.02 17.08
N ASP A 105 -3.95 26.69 15.93
CA ASP A 105 -4.91 26.53 14.85
C ASP A 105 -4.44 25.51 13.79
N GLU A 106 -3.23 24.97 13.95
CA GLU A 106 -2.70 23.96 13.05
C GLU A 106 -3.44 22.63 13.21
N LYS A 107 -3.97 22.11 12.09
CA LYS A 107 -4.65 20.83 12.08
C LYS A 107 -3.68 19.68 12.30
N THR A 108 -4.08 18.74 13.16
CA THR A 108 -3.24 17.58 13.49
C THR A 108 -3.47 16.44 12.51
N PRO A 109 -2.48 16.01 11.71
CA PRO A 109 -2.59 14.86 10.85
C PRO A 109 -2.54 13.55 11.65
N ILE A 110 -3.35 12.57 11.21
CA ILE A 110 -3.35 11.18 11.68
C ILE A 110 -2.97 10.31 10.49
N PHE A 111 -1.76 9.77 10.49
CA PHE A 111 -1.31 8.86 9.44
C PHE A 111 -1.62 7.42 9.80
N ILE A 112 -2.43 6.74 8.97
CA ILE A 112 -2.73 5.32 9.12
C ILE A 112 -1.93 4.54 8.09
N VAL A 113 -1.00 3.74 8.56
CA VAL A 113 -0.01 3.04 7.73
C VAL A 113 0.08 1.54 8.07
N GLY A 114 0.73 0.78 7.22
CA GLY A 114 0.98 -0.65 7.39
C GLY A 114 0.91 -1.38 6.06
N LEU A 115 1.10 -2.69 6.05
CA LEU A 115 0.92 -3.43 4.81
C LEU A 115 -0.54 -3.41 4.35
N PRO A 116 -0.81 -3.44 3.04
CA PRO A 116 -2.17 -3.55 2.54
C PRO A 116 -2.88 -4.78 3.13
N ARG A 117 -4.20 -4.74 3.23
CA ARG A 117 -5.05 -5.83 3.76
C ARG A 117 -4.89 -6.11 5.26
N THR A 118 -4.22 -5.25 6.01
CA THR A 118 -4.10 -5.36 7.48
C THR A 118 -5.27 -4.75 8.25
N GLY A 119 -6.21 -4.08 7.58
CA GLY A 119 -7.38 -3.46 8.21
C GLY A 119 -7.33 -1.93 8.26
N THR A 120 -6.41 -1.29 7.55
CA THR A 120 -6.24 0.17 7.51
C THR A 120 -7.53 0.92 7.18
N THR A 121 -8.32 0.45 6.21
CA THR A 121 -9.60 1.08 5.86
C THR A 121 -10.66 0.96 6.97
N LEU A 122 -10.71 -0.16 7.69
CA LEU A 122 -11.62 -0.30 8.82
C LEU A 122 -11.24 0.65 9.96
N THR A 123 -9.94 0.71 10.27
CA THR A 123 -9.41 1.62 11.29
C THR A 123 -9.66 3.08 10.94
N GLU A 124 -9.44 3.47 9.69
CA GLU A 124 -9.79 4.80 9.18
C GLU A 124 -11.26 5.13 9.45
N ARG A 125 -12.18 4.24 9.09
CA ARG A 125 -13.63 4.46 9.29
C ARG A 125 -14.01 4.55 10.76
N ILE A 126 -13.39 3.75 11.63
CA ILE A 126 -13.62 3.79 13.07
C ILE A 126 -13.18 5.15 13.63
N ILE A 127 -11.97 5.61 13.30
CA ILE A 127 -11.44 6.88 13.80
C ILE A 127 -12.20 8.07 13.20
N ALA A 128 -12.52 8.04 11.91
CA ALA A 128 -13.29 9.08 11.23
C ALA A 128 -14.76 9.14 11.66
N SER A 129 -15.26 8.19 12.46
CA SER A 129 -16.60 8.31 13.06
C SER A 129 -16.66 9.32 14.22
N HIS A 130 -15.50 9.79 14.69
CA HIS A 130 -15.43 10.82 15.72
C HIS A 130 -15.69 12.21 15.12
N SER A 131 -16.52 13.03 15.79
CA SER A 131 -16.96 14.34 15.31
C SER A 131 -15.86 15.40 15.14
N ARG A 132 -14.66 15.15 15.61
CA ARG A 132 -13.51 16.05 15.47
C ARG A 132 -12.45 15.56 14.48
N VAL A 133 -12.78 14.55 13.69
CA VAL A 133 -11.84 13.90 12.77
C VAL A 133 -12.48 13.75 11.40
N GLU A 134 -11.84 14.25 10.38
CA GLU A 134 -12.20 14.04 8.98
C GLU A 134 -11.22 13.08 8.31
N SER A 135 -11.55 12.57 7.14
CA SER A 135 -10.62 11.74 6.36
C SER A 135 -10.41 12.32 4.96
N VAL A 136 -9.16 12.47 4.58
CA VAL A 136 -8.77 12.85 3.22
C VAL A 136 -8.57 11.63 2.30
N GLY A 137 -8.70 10.42 2.87
CA GLY A 137 -8.59 9.15 2.17
C GLY A 137 -7.14 8.73 1.92
N GLU A 138 -6.91 8.04 0.81
CA GLU A 138 -5.58 7.65 0.35
C GLU A 138 -4.98 8.78 -0.49
N THR A 139 -3.94 9.44 0.04
CA THR A 139 -3.22 10.48 -0.71
C THR A 139 -1.77 10.04 -0.96
N GLU A 140 -1.24 10.37 -2.13
CA GLU A 140 0.18 10.16 -2.44
C GLU A 140 1.01 11.44 -2.22
N PHE A 141 0.50 12.40 -1.42
CA PHE A 141 1.09 13.73 -1.33
C PHE A 141 2.47 13.73 -0.67
N VAL A 142 2.69 12.97 0.41
CA VAL A 142 4.02 12.84 1.02
C VAL A 142 5.04 12.35 -0.01
N GLN A 143 4.71 11.27 -0.71
CA GLN A 143 5.56 10.70 -1.75
C GLN A 143 5.81 11.68 -2.91
N MET A 144 4.76 12.40 -3.33
CA MET A 144 4.84 13.38 -4.40
C MET A 144 5.77 14.53 -4.03
N VAL A 145 5.70 15.02 -2.80
CA VAL A 145 6.58 16.08 -2.29
C VAL A 145 8.02 15.59 -2.21
N ILE A 146 8.28 14.43 -1.60
CA ILE A 146 9.62 13.83 -1.54
C ILE A 146 10.22 13.70 -2.95
N ARG A 147 9.46 13.20 -3.90
CA ARG A 147 9.91 13.06 -5.29
C ARG A 147 10.21 14.41 -5.94
N ARG A 148 9.34 15.40 -5.75
CA ARG A 148 9.52 16.75 -6.30
C ARG A 148 10.75 17.43 -5.73
N GLU A 149 10.86 17.42 -4.40
CA GLU A 149 11.91 18.13 -3.69
C GLU A 149 13.28 17.44 -3.82
N SER A 150 13.31 16.10 -3.92
CA SER A 150 14.59 15.42 -4.21
C SER A 150 15.17 15.80 -5.57
N GLY A 151 14.32 16.10 -6.52
CA GLY A 151 14.75 16.36 -7.91
C GLY A 151 15.25 15.13 -8.65
N VAL A 152 15.24 13.96 -8.03
CA VAL A 152 15.68 12.68 -8.62
C VAL A 152 14.69 12.21 -9.68
N GLN A 153 15.20 12.00 -10.89
CA GLN A 153 14.39 11.52 -12.01
C GLN A 153 14.31 9.99 -11.97
N SER A 154 13.14 9.45 -11.65
CA SER A 154 12.90 8.01 -11.62
C SER A 154 11.47 7.67 -12.02
N VAL A 155 11.28 6.49 -12.61
CA VAL A 155 9.96 5.89 -12.84
C VAL A 155 9.42 5.22 -11.58
N GLU A 156 10.31 4.86 -10.64
CA GLU A 156 9.94 4.26 -9.37
C GLU A 156 9.37 5.32 -8.41
N LYS A 157 8.47 4.88 -7.56
CA LYS A 157 7.81 5.77 -6.59
C LYS A 157 8.76 6.27 -5.51
N MET A 158 9.73 5.47 -5.13
CA MET A 158 10.77 5.77 -4.15
C MET A 158 12.07 5.07 -4.53
N THR A 159 13.19 5.71 -4.31
CA THR A 159 14.53 5.14 -4.52
C THR A 159 15.43 5.48 -3.33
N PRO A 160 16.50 4.69 -3.07
CA PRO A 160 17.50 5.05 -2.08
C PRO A 160 18.04 6.48 -2.25
N GLU A 161 18.36 6.87 -3.47
CA GLU A 161 18.84 8.22 -3.79
C GLU A 161 17.84 9.33 -3.38
N MET A 162 16.53 9.13 -3.58
CA MET A 162 15.52 10.09 -3.12
C MET A 162 15.54 10.26 -1.60
N ILE A 163 15.73 9.16 -0.86
CA ILE A 163 15.80 9.15 0.60
C ILE A 163 17.04 9.93 1.06
N GLU A 164 18.20 9.57 0.53
CA GLU A 164 19.49 10.19 0.88
C GLU A 164 19.48 11.69 0.58
N VAL A 165 19.04 12.10 -0.60
CA VAL A 165 18.97 13.52 -0.99
C VAL A 165 17.99 14.29 -0.09
N MET A 166 16.84 13.70 0.24
CA MET A 166 15.85 14.38 1.09
C MET A 166 16.30 14.49 2.55
N ALA A 167 17.12 13.56 3.03
CA ALA A 167 17.64 13.61 4.40
C ALA A 167 18.61 14.79 4.64
N GLU A 168 19.25 15.27 3.58
CA GLU A 168 20.15 16.44 3.61
C GLU A 168 19.43 17.78 3.45
N LYS A 169 18.13 17.74 3.11
CA LYS A 169 17.31 18.95 2.90
C LYS A 169 16.59 19.39 4.15
N ASP A 170 16.10 20.62 4.08
CA ASP A 170 15.22 21.16 5.11
C ASP A 170 13.91 20.34 5.18
N ILE A 171 13.59 19.84 6.35
CA ILE A 171 12.40 19.02 6.58
C ILE A 171 11.11 19.80 6.37
N ASP A 172 11.13 21.11 6.54
CA ASP A 172 9.98 22.00 6.37
C ASP A 172 9.46 21.96 4.93
N LEU A 173 10.32 21.66 3.95
CA LEU A 173 9.88 21.43 2.55
C LEU A 173 8.84 20.31 2.43
N ILE A 174 8.95 19.29 3.28
CA ILE A 174 7.97 18.19 3.29
C ILE A 174 6.68 18.65 3.97
N ALA A 175 6.80 19.34 5.12
CA ALA A 175 5.64 19.83 5.85
C ALA A 175 4.81 20.81 5.03
N GLU A 176 5.44 21.86 4.51
CA GLU A 176 4.79 22.89 3.71
C GLU A 176 4.20 22.29 2.42
N GLY A 177 4.99 21.50 1.69
CA GLY A 177 4.55 20.90 0.44
C GLY A 177 3.39 19.93 0.61
N TYR A 178 3.35 19.18 1.71
CA TYR A 178 2.25 18.28 2.04
C TYR A 178 0.98 19.06 2.43
N LEU A 179 1.10 20.05 3.32
CA LEU A 179 -0.03 20.88 3.76
C LEU A 179 -0.66 21.62 2.58
N ASP A 180 0.18 22.17 1.70
CA ASP A 180 -0.26 22.81 0.45
C ASP A 180 -1.04 21.82 -0.43
N ALA A 181 -0.53 20.59 -0.60
CA ALA A 181 -1.16 19.58 -1.43
C ALA A 181 -2.47 19.05 -0.86
N VAL A 182 -2.59 18.95 0.47
CA VAL A 182 -3.78 18.40 1.12
C VAL A 182 -4.86 19.45 1.39
N HIS A 183 -4.50 20.73 1.42
CA HIS A 183 -5.36 21.84 1.83
C HIS A 183 -6.76 21.80 1.22
N TYR A 184 -6.89 21.54 -0.08
CA TYR A 184 -8.20 21.54 -0.76
C TYR A 184 -9.14 20.40 -0.35
N LYS A 185 -8.63 19.40 0.40
CA LYS A 185 -9.40 18.26 0.93
C LYS A 185 -9.83 18.46 2.39
N LEU A 186 -9.23 19.44 3.07
CA LEU A 186 -9.50 19.68 4.48
C LEU A 186 -10.82 20.44 4.64
N GLY A 187 -11.65 19.98 5.59
CA GLY A 187 -12.85 20.67 6.08
C GLY A 187 -12.54 21.55 7.28
N ASP A 188 -13.42 21.55 8.27
CA ASP A 188 -13.31 22.41 9.45
C ASP A 188 -12.78 21.66 10.70
N GLU A 189 -12.66 20.33 10.64
CA GLU A 189 -12.28 19.52 11.78
C GLU A 189 -10.81 19.72 12.18
N PRO A 190 -10.49 19.72 13.51
CA PRO A 190 -9.12 19.98 13.97
C PRO A 190 -8.13 18.85 13.68
N MET A 191 -8.61 17.67 13.32
CA MET A 191 -7.79 16.51 13.01
C MET A 191 -8.23 15.89 11.68
N PHE A 192 -7.27 15.41 10.91
CA PHE A 192 -7.57 14.71 9.64
C PHE A 192 -6.74 13.45 9.48
N ILE A 193 -7.33 12.45 8.83
CA ILE A 193 -6.68 11.18 8.55
C ILE A 193 -6.16 11.17 7.11
N ASP A 194 -4.87 10.90 6.94
CA ASP A 194 -4.30 10.40 5.69
C ASP A 194 -4.03 8.90 5.86
N LYS A 195 -4.80 8.09 5.14
CA LYS A 195 -4.66 6.65 5.21
C LYS A 195 -4.09 6.12 3.91
N LEU A 196 -2.80 6.08 3.80
CA LEU A 196 -2.09 5.40 2.72
C LEU A 196 -1.20 4.30 3.32
N PRO A 197 -1.53 3.02 3.11
CA PRO A 197 -0.72 1.91 3.64
C PRO A 197 0.77 2.10 3.36
N PHE A 198 1.14 2.48 2.14
CA PHE A 198 2.51 2.65 1.67
C PHE A 198 3.31 3.75 2.40
N ASN A 199 2.65 4.68 3.10
CA ASN A 199 3.33 5.72 3.87
C ASN A 199 4.24 5.17 4.99
N TYR A 200 4.21 3.86 5.28
CA TYR A 200 5.17 3.27 6.22
C TYR A 200 6.64 3.47 5.79
N LEU A 201 6.93 3.56 4.49
CA LEU A 201 8.27 3.87 3.99
C LEU A 201 8.67 5.35 4.20
N HIS A 202 7.72 6.21 4.46
CA HIS A 202 7.93 7.64 4.66
C HIS A 202 7.89 8.06 6.15
N LEU A 203 7.73 7.10 7.08
CA LEU A 203 7.47 7.40 8.49
C LEU A 203 8.53 8.26 9.15
N GLY A 204 9.82 8.09 8.81
CA GLY A 204 10.89 8.93 9.33
C GLY A 204 10.70 10.40 8.95
N PHE A 205 10.44 10.67 7.68
CA PHE A 205 10.16 12.01 7.17
C PHE A 205 8.86 12.58 7.75
N ILE A 206 7.78 11.78 7.81
CA ILE A 206 6.51 12.19 8.39
C ILE A 206 6.68 12.58 9.88
N ALA A 207 7.34 11.73 10.66
CA ALA A 207 7.51 11.97 12.10
C ALA A 207 8.37 13.21 12.39
N LYS A 208 9.35 13.50 11.55
CA LYS A 208 10.21 14.67 11.68
C LYS A 208 9.52 15.95 11.18
N ALA A 209 8.79 15.86 10.04
CA ALA A 209 8.07 16.99 9.46
C ALA A 209 6.84 17.41 10.29
N PHE A 210 6.20 16.44 10.95
CA PHE A 210 5.00 16.64 11.77
C PHE A 210 5.15 16.05 13.17
N PRO A 211 5.89 16.70 14.08
CA PRO A 211 6.15 16.18 15.43
C PRO A 211 4.90 15.93 16.26
N HIS A 212 3.80 16.61 15.95
CA HIS A 212 2.50 16.45 16.62
C HIS A 212 1.57 15.44 15.92
N ALA A 213 1.94 14.92 14.75
CA ALA A 213 1.15 13.93 14.04
C ALA A 213 0.90 12.68 14.90
N ARG A 214 -0.23 12.05 14.67
CA ARG A 214 -0.53 10.74 15.25
C ARG A 214 -0.27 9.67 14.20
N ILE A 215 0.55 8.67 14.53
CA ILE A 215 0.86 7.57 13.63
C ILE A 215 0.19 6.32 14.16
N VAL A 216 -0.66 5.72 13.34
CA VAL A 216 -1.35 4.45 13.61
C VAL A 216 -0.79 3.39 12.67
N TYR A 217 0.14 2.58 13.19
CA TYR A 217 0.73 1.48 12.43
C TYR A 217 -0.05 0.19 12.66
N LEU A 218 -0.61 -0.38 11.59
CA LEU A 218 -1.34 -1.65 11.67
C LEU A 218 -0.46 -2.83 11.33
N LYS A 219 -0.37 -3.74 12.30
CA LYS A 219 0.27 -5.04 12.16
C LYS A 219 -0.77 -6.15 12.31
N ARG A 220 -0.73 -7.14 11.43
CA ARG A 220 -1.58 -8.32 11.45
C ARG A 220 -0.72 -9.57 11.51
N ASN A 221 -1.30 -10.73 11.86
CA ASN A 221 -0.59 -12.00 11.79
C ASN A 221 0.10 -12.17 10.41
N PRO A 222 1.40 -12.57 10.36
CA PRO A 222 2.16 -12.68 9.11
C PRO A 222 1.49 -13.55 8.06
N MET A 223 1.03 -14.74 8.43
CA MET A 223 0.38 -15.67 7.50
C MET A 223 -0.92 -15.09 6.93
N ASP A 224 -1.73 -14.46 7.78
CA ASP A 224 -2.96 -13.80 7.36
C ASP A 224 -2.70 -12.61 6.43
N SER A 225 -1.67 -11.81 6.73
CA SER A 225 -1.29 -10.66 5.91
C SER A 225 -0.77 -11.11 4.56
N CYS A 226 0.19 -12.03 4.55
CA CYS A 226 0.79 -12.55 3.33
C CYS A 226 -0.26 -13.23 2.43
N PHE A 227 -1.11 -14.08 2.99
CA PHE A 227 -2.15 -14.73 2.19
C PHE A 227 -3.20 -13.74 1.67
N ALA A 228 -3.59 -12.75 2.47
CA ALA A 228 -4.51 -11.70 2.04
C ALA A 228 -3.94 -10.82 0.90
N LEU A 229 -2.62 -10.61 0.87
CA LEU A 229 -1.91 -9.94 -0.21
C LEU A 229 -1.83 -10.85 -1.46
N TYR A 230 -1.42 -12.12 -1.27
CA TYR A 230 -1.21 -13.07 -2.35
C TYR A 230 -2.46 -13.31 -3.21
N LYS A 231 -3.63 -13.36 -2.58
CA LYS A 231 -4.91 -13.57 -3.27
C LYS A 231 -5.54 -12.30 -3.86
N GLN A 232 -4.79 -11.20 -3.93
CA GLN A 232 -5.27 -9.93 -4.47
C GLN A 232 -4.51 -9.55 -5.75
N VAL A 233 -5.25 -9.15 -6.80
CA VAL A 233 -4.63 -8.50 -7.96
C VAL A 233 -4.47 -7.01 -7.65
N PHE A 234 -3.23 -6.58 -7.57
CA PHE A 234 -2.89 -5.17 -7.47
C PHE A 234 -2.48 -4.63 -8.84
N THR A 235 -2.83 -3.41 -9.14
CA THR A 235 -2.41 -2.75 -10.38
C THR A 235 -0.99 -2.20 -10.26
N TRP A 236 -0.56 -1.83 -9.06
CA TRP A 236 0.74 -1.25 -8.68
C TRP A 236 0.62 -0.76 -7.22
N PRO A 237 1.61 -0.74 -6.36
CA PRO A 237 3.05 -1.02 -6.50
C PRO A 237 3.50 -2.38 -5.92
N TYR A 238 2.62 -3.24 -5.49
CA TYR A 238 2.91 -4.41 -4.63
C TYR A 238 3.37 -5.64 -5.43
N LYS A 239 4.40 -5.50 -6.26
CA LYS A 239 4.93 -6.60 -7.11
C LYS A 239 5.44 -7.79 -6.30
N TYR A 240 5.94 -7.57 -5.10
CA TYR A 240 6.39 -8.63 -4.19
C TYR A 240 5.30 -9.63 -3.82
N SER A 241 4.02 -9.26 -3.94
CA SER A 241 2.89 -10.07 -3.47
C SER A 241 2.51 -11.22 -4.40
N TYR A 242 3.07 -11.30 -5.60
CA TYR A 242 2.70 -12.31 -6.59
C TYR A 242 3.48 -13.62 -6.50
N ARG A 243 4.53 -13.69 -5.67
CA ARG A 243 5.27 -14.90 -5.36
C ARG A 243 5.41 -15.05 -3.85
N LEU A 244 5.28 -16.27 -3.34
CA LEU A 244 5.34 -16.53 -1.91
C LEU A 244 6.73 -16.28 -1.32
N ASP A 245 7.79 -16.57 -2.09
CA ASP A 245 9.17 -16.34 -1.70
C ASP A 245 9.50 -14.85 -1.58
N THR A 246 9.13 -14.04 -2.57
CA THR A 246 9.35 -12.58 -2.53
C THR A 246 8.46 -11.91 -1.48
N LEU A 247 7.23 -12.40 -1.32
CA LEU A 247 6.31 -11.91 -0.30
C LEU A 247 6.82 -12.19 1.11
N GLY A 248 7.37 -13.40 1.35
CA GLY A 248 7.94 -13.75 2.66
C GLY A 248 9.23 -12.98 2.98
N GLN A 249 10.04 -12.63 1.97
CA GLN A 249 11.23 -11.80 2.17
C GLN A 249 10.86 -10.35 2.46
N TYR A 250 9.84 -9.83 1.80
CA TYR A 250 9.41 -8.45 1.97
C TYR A 250 8.72 -8.20 3.33
N TYR A 251 7.97 -9.20 3.86
CA TYR A 251 7.27 -9.11 5.16
C TYR A 251 8.27 -9.04 6.32
#